data_620df0dfb4b95b4ca00b97d53dc43e72
#
_entry.id   620df0dfb4b95b4ca00b97d53dc43e72
#
_cell.length_a   1.000
_cell.length_b   1.000
_cell.length_c   1.000
_cell.angle_alpha   90.00
_cell.angle_beta   90.00
_cell.angle_gamma   90.00
#
_symmetry.space_group_name_H-M   'P 1'
#
loop_
_entity.id
_entity.type
_entity.pdbx_description
1 polymer ?
#
loop_
_entity_poly.entity_id
_entity_poly.type
_entity_poly.pdbx_seq_one_letter_code
_entity_poly.pdbx_strand_id
1 'polypeptide(L)'
;MKIVFAASEAAPFIKTGGLGDVAEALPKAISEYKGNEILLFLPYYSSIKNDPSIVAERIAEFDTELSWRRSYVGLMRLKSRKRKLQVYFIDNEYYFCRDRIYGEHDDGERFAFFCKAILESLAYMGEKPDIIHCNDWQTALIPTLLHAFYEDSLGEAKTVFTIHNIEYQGWAHPFFLGDVLGLSENYESTLSYNGSLNFLKGAILNCDALTTVSRTYAKEICYPYFAHGLSNIIQDHSFKITGIVNGIDMIGNDPTSDTALPKNYGVLDFECGKAVCKEELQKQLGLPIRPDIPMIGLVSRLVGHKGLDIICEAIDEIMNSDVQFVIIGTGDKEYEEKLKKAEQKYANKLSVNLCFSRKLASQIYAASDIYLMPSKSEPCGLSQMLAMHYGTVPIVHETGGLKDTVIPFNYGSGEGFGFTFQRFTKEDMIDALYRALDVYFNNSNAWKKAIYNGMTADFSWKNPADEYMKLYQKISK
;
A
#
# COMPACT_ATOMS: atom_id res chain seq x y z
N MET A 1 -16.25 -20.08 2.06
CA MET A 1 -16.61 -19.04 1.08
C MET A 1 -15.62 -19.10 -0.08
N LYS A 2 -16.11 -18.88 -1.29
CA LYS A 2 -15.29 -18.70 -2.48
C LYS A 2 -15.12 -17.20 -2.74
N ILE A 3 -13.90 -16.70 -2.70
CA ILE A 3 -13.60 -15.28 -2.75
C ILE A 3 -12.67 -15.01 -3.92
N VAL A 4 -13.09 -14.16 -4.83
CA VAL A 4 -12.27 -13.65 -5.92
C VAL A 4 -11.60 -12.37 -5.47
N PHE A 5 -10.28 -12.26 -5.63
CA PHE A 5 -9.53 -11.03 -5.51
C PHE A 5 -9.10 -10.57 -6.89
N ALA A 6 -9.46 -9.35 -7.26
CA ALA A 6 -9.01 -8.71 -8.48
C ALA A 6 -8.06 -7.56 -8.12
N ALA A 7 -6.84 -7.59 -8.65
CA ALA A 7 -5.83 -6.56 -8.41
C ALA A 7 -4.94 -6.37 -9.65
N SER A 8 -4.41 -5.16 -9.81
CA SER A 8 -3.49 -4.86 -10.92
C SER A 8 -2.05 -5.24 -10.61
N GLU A 9 -1.71 -5.46 -9.34
CA GLU A 9 -0.39 -5.92 -8.89
C GLU A 9 -0.51 -6.79 -7.63
N ALA A 10 0.40 -7.73 -7.45
CA ALA A 10 0.58 -8.50 -6.22
C ALA A 10 2.02 -9.02 -6.12
N ALA A 11 2.63 -8.89 -4.94
CA ALA A 11 3.91 -9.53 -4.66
C ALA A 11 3.75 -11.07 -4.66
N PRO A 12 4.77 -11.87 -5.00
CA PRO A 12 6.09 -11.46 -5.48
C PRO A 12 6.12 -11.20 -6.99
N PHE A 13 4.98 -11.32 -7.72
CA PHE A 13 4.90 -11.30 -9.18
C PHE A 13 5.25 -9.92 -9.74
N ILE A 14 4.58 -8.89 -9.23
CA ILE A 14 4.82 -7.49 -9.60
C ILE A 14 4.37 -6.58 -8.47
N LYS A 15 5.14 -5.51 -8.21
CA LYS A 15 4.86 -4.55 -7.15
C LYS A 15 5.42 -3.18 -7.49
N THR A 16 4.59 -2.15 -7.39
CA THR A 16 4.99 -0.74 -7.48
C THR A 16 4.71 0.03 -6.20
N GLY A 17 3.74 -0.44 -5.40
CA GLY A 17 3.28 0.24 -4.20
C GLY A 17 2.75 -0.71 -3.13
N GLY A 18 2.03 -0.13 -2.16
CA GLY A 18 1.44 -0.89 -1.06
C GLY A 18 0.33 -1.86 -1.48
N LEU A 19 -0.35 -1.60 -2.61
CA LEU A 19 -1.34 -2.54 -3.16
C LEU A 19 -0.73 -3.92 -3.41
N GLY A 20 0.49 -3.97 -3.96
CA GLY A 20 1.16 -5.24 -4.22
C GLY A 20 1.38 -6.09 -2.95
N ASP A 21 1.70 -5.46 -1.82
CA ASP A 21 1.81 -6.16 -0.53
C ASP A 21 0.46 -6.66 -0.02
N VAL A 22 -0.57 -5.82 -0.11
CA VAL A 22 -1.93 -6.17 0.33
C VAL A 22 -2.51 -7.31 -0.51
N ALA A 23 -2.37 -7.24 -1.84
CA ALA A 23 -2.91 -8.25 -2.76
C ALA A 23 -2.19 -9.62 -2.67
N GLU A 24 -1.00 -9.68 -2.06
CA GLU A 24 -0.36 -10.94 -1.67
C GLU A 24 -0.83 -11.39 -0.28
N ALA A 25 -0.74 -10.50 0.70
CA ALA A 25 -0.81 -10.91 2.10
C ALA A 25 -2.25 -11.13 2.59
N LEU A 26 -3.21 -10.29 2.18
CA LEU A 26 -4.61 -10.42 2.60
C LEU A 26 -5.28 -11.68 2.05
N PRO A 27 -5.18 -12.01 0.73
CA PRO A 27 -5.71 -13.28 0.21
C PRO A 27 -5.11 -14.50 0.89
N LYS A 28 -3.80 -14.46 1.19
CA LYS A 28 -3.10 -15.52 1.91
C LYS A 28 -3.64 -15.67 3.33
N ALA A 29 -3.77 -14.58 4.08
CA ALA A 29 -4.31 -14.61 5.43
C ALA A 29 -5.77 -15.13 5.47
N ILE A 30 -6.62 -14.68 4.53
CA ILE A 30 -8.00 -15.14 4.42
C ILE A 30 -8.08 -16.63 4.01
N SER A 31 -7.14 -17.14 3.21
CA SER A 31 -7.10 -18.54 2.81
C SER A 31 -6.86 -19.51 3.98
N GLU A 32 -6.32 -19.04 5.10
CA GLU A 32 -6.10 -19.87 6.29
C GLU A 32 -7.40 -20.19 7.04
N TYR A 33 -8.48 -19.41 6.84
CA TYR A 33 -9.78 -19.71 7.42
C TYR A 33 -10.38 -20.97 6.81
N LYS A 34 -10.93 -21.83 7.68
CA LYS A 34 -11.48 -23.11 7.26
C LYS A 34 -12.67 -22.90 6.31
N GLY A 35 -12.61 -23.57 5.16
CA GLY A 35 -13.66 -23.52 4.16
C GLY A 35 -13.59 -22.35 3.18
N ASN A 36 -12.53 -21.53 3.23
CA ASN A 36 -12.27 -20.53 2.23
C ASN A 36 -11.46 -21.07 1.06
N GLU A 37 -11.83 -20.62 -0.13
CA GLU A 37 -11.11 -20.80 -1.40
C GLU A 37 -10.93 -19.42 -2.02
N ILE A 38 -9.71 -19.09 -2.40
CA ILE A 38 -9.34 -17.78 -2.92
C ILE A 38 -8.86 -17.90 -4.36
N LEU A 39 -9.41 -17.09 -5.25
CA LEU A 39 -9.01 -16.94 -6.63
C LEU A 39 -8.46 -15.53 -6.81
N LEU A 40 -7.14 -15.38 -6.92
CA LEU A 40 -6.47 -14.09 -7.16
C LEU A 40 -6.26 -13.91 -8.66
N PHE A 41 -6.81 -12.84 -9.23
CA PHE A 41 -6.65 -12.48 -10.64
C PHE A 41 -5.71 -11.29 -10.80
N LEU A 42 -4.75 -11.43 -11.71
CA LEU A 42 -3.74 -10.43 -12.07
C LEU A 42 -3.61 -10.32 -13.59
N PRO A 43 -3.21 -9.16 -14.15
CA PRO A 43 -2.76 -9.10 -15.54
C PRO A 43 -1.45 -9.88 -15.72
N TYR A 44 -1.29 -10.56 -16.86
CA TYR A 44 -0.07 -11.30 -17.18
C TYR A 44 0.95 -10.42 -17.87
N TYR A 45 1.59 -9.54 -17.09
CA TYR A 45 2.59 -8.60 -17.59
C TYR A 45 3.84 -9.28 -18.14
N SER A 46 4.56 -8.59 -19.04
CA SER A 46 5.83 -9.07 -19.62
C SER A 46 6.83 -9.50 -18.56
N SER A 47 6.94 -8.73 -17.46
CA SER A 47 7.85 -9.03 -16.36
C SER A 47 7.53 -10.35 -15.67
N ILE A 48 6.25 -10.73 -15.58
CA ILE A 48 5.79 -12.00 -15.01
C ILE A 48 6.04 -13.14 -16.02
N LYS A 49 5.73 -12.92 -17.31
CA LYS A 49 5.95 -13.91 -18.39
C LYS A 49 7.42 -14.30 -18.54
N ASN A 50 8.32 -13.34 -18.38
CA ASN A 50 9.74 -13.49 -18.60
C ASN A 50 10.52 -13.96 -17.34
N ASP A 51 9.84 -14.09 -16.20
CA ASP A 51 10.46 -14.62 -14.97
C ASP A 51 10.44 -16.15 -14.99
N PRO A 52 11.62 -16.82 -15.11
CA PRO A 52 11.69 -18.26 -15.18
C PRO A 52 11.27 -18.97 -13.88
N SER A 53 11.17 -18.26 -12.79
CA SER A 53 10.68 -18.78 -11.51
C SER A 53 9.15 -18.91 -11.45
N ILE A 54 8.43 -18.21 -12.35
CA ILE A 54 6.98 -18.19 -12.43
C ILE A 54 6.52 -19.15 -13.53
N VAL A 55 6.02 -20.32 -13.12
CA VAL A 55 5.51 -21.31 -14.05
C VAL A 55 3.99 -21.29 -14.06
N ALA A 56 3.40 -20.81 -15.14
CA ALA A 56 1.96 -20.80 -15.36
C ALA A 56 1.57 -21.77 -16.49
N GLU A 57 0.37 -22.32 -16.42
CA GLU A 57 -0.22 -23.15 -17.47
C GLU A 57 -1.47 -22.49 -18.02
N ARG A 58 -1.69 -22.56 -19.32
CA ARG A 58 -2.94 -22.12 -19.95
C ARG A 58 -4.02 -23.13 -19.64
N ILE A 59 -5.11 -22.68 -19.04
CA ILE A 59 -6.26 -23.52 -18.72
C ILE A 59 -7.46 -23.24 -19.63
N ALA A 60 -7.54 -22.07 -20.23
CA ALA A 60 -8.56 -21.69 -21.20
C ALA A 60 -8.06 -20.60 -22.16
N GLU A 61 -8.72 -20.49 -23.29
CA GLU A 61 -8.60 -19.35 -24.19
C GLU A 61 -9.99 -19.08 -24.82
N PHE A 62 -10.33 -17.81 -24.90
CA PHE A 62 -11.59 -17.34 -25.47
C PHE A 62 -11.45 -15.88 -25.89
N ASP A 63 -12.46 -15.34 -26.56
CA ASP A 63 -12.53 -13.91 -26.85
C ASP A 63 -13.55 -13.24 -25.94
N THR A 64 -13.25 -12.02 -25.49
CA THR A 64 -14.20 -11.12 -24.83
C THR A 64 -14.45 -9.88 -25.68
N GLU A 65 -15.64 -9.31 -25.53
CA GLU A 65 -16.03 -8.12 -26.28
C GLU A 65 -15.97 -6.88 -25.39
N LEU A 66 -15.20 -5.87 -25.82
CA LEU A 66 -15.30 -4.51 -25.33
C LEU A 66 -16.08 -3.69 -26.36
N SER A 67 -17.42 -3.57 -26.15
CA SER A 67 -18.32 -3.04 -27.15
C SER A 67 -18.20 -3.82 -28.48
N TRP A 68 -17.77 -3.18 -29.55
CA TRP A 68 -17.54 -3.78 -30.88
C TRP A 68 -16.17 -4.44 -31.04
N ARG A 69 -15.25 -4.20 -30.09
CA ARG A 69 -13.90 -4.78 -30.12
C ARG A 69 -13.91 -6.20 -29.59
N ARG A 70 -13.42 -7.13 -30.40
CA ARG A 70 -13.23 -8.51 -29.96
C ARG A 70 -11.76 -8.73 -29.60
N SER A 71 -11.49 -9.11 -28.35
CA SER A 71 -10.14 -9.24 -27.81
C SER A 71 -9.92 -10.63 -27.23
N TYR A 72 -8.78 -11.22 -27.56
CA TYR A 72 -8.33 -12.51 -27.04
C TYR A 72 -8.11 -12.45 -25.52
N VAL A 73 -8.50 -13.51 -24.83
CA VAL A 73 -8.21 -13.77 -23.41
C VAL A 73 -7.57 -15.14 -23.29
N GLY A 74 -6.31 -15.17 -22.86
CA GLY A 74 -5.67 -16.37 -22.36
C GLY A 74 -5.80 -16.44 -20.84
N LEU A 75 -6.45 -17.48 -20.33
CA LEU A 75 -6.54 -17.69 -18.88
C LEU A 75 -5.40 -18.61 -18.45
N MET A 76 -4.44 -18.04 -17.71
CA MET A 76 -3.27 -18.75 -17.21
C MET A 76 -3.43 -19.02 -15.71
N ARG A 77 -3.04 -20.19 -15.25
CA ARG A 77 -3.02 -20.55 -13.83
C ARG A 77 -1.61 -20.80 -13.36
N LEU A 78 -1.22 -20.18 -12.23
CA LEU A 78 0.06 -20.46 -11.58
C LEU A 78 0.14 -21.94 -11.15
N LYS A 79 1.19 -22.65 -11.53
CA LYS A 79 1.46 -23.99 -11.02
C LYS A 79 1.90 -23.93 -9.57
N SER A 80 0.97 -24.11 -8.65
CA SER A 80 1.20 -24.08 -7.22
C SER A 80 0.64 -25.33 -6.53
N ARG A 81 1.30 -25.75 -5.44
CA ARG A 81 0.79 -26.82 -4.58
C ARG A 81 -0.28 -26.31 -3.59
N LYS A 82 -0.46 -25.00 -3.46
CA LYS A 82 -1.44 -24.39 -2.55
C LYS A 82 -2.83 -24.47 -3.19
N ARG A 83 -3.68 -25.36 -2.68
CA ARG A 83 -5.03 -25.54 -3.23
C ARG A 83 -6.03 -24.47 -2.79
N LYS A 84 -5.82 -23.83 -1.63
CA LYS A 84 -6.74 -22.84 -1.06
C LYS A 84 -6.59 -21.42 -1.63
N LEU A 85 -5.43 -21.11 -2.20
CA LEU A 85 -5.13 -19.85 -2.89
C LEU A 85 -4.62 -20.19 -4.28
N GLN A 86 -5.43 -19.91 -5.29
CA GLN A 86 -5.10 -20.08 -6.69
C GLN A 86 -4.87 -18.72 -7.33
N VAL A 87 -3.79 -18.61 -8.10
CA VAL A 87 -3.46 -17.36 -8.81
C VAL A 87 -3.70 -17.58 -10.29
N TYR A 88 -4.47 -16.67 -10.88
CA TYR A 88 -4.79 -16.62 -12.29
C TYR A 88 -4.21 -15.35 -12.91
N PHE A 89 -3.70 -15.48 -14.12
CA PHE A 89 -3.25 -14.35 -14.91
C PHE A 89 -4.10 -14.22 -16.17
N ILE A 90 -4.54 -13.01 -16.46
CA ILE A 90 -5.23 -12.66 -17.71
C ILE A 90 -4.17 -12.30 -18.73
N ASP A 91 -4.02 -13.15 -19.73
CA ASP A 91 -3.06 -12.98 -20.83
C ASP A 91 -3.67 -12.29 -22.02
N ASN A 92 -3.10 -11.15 -22.38
CA ASN A 92 -3.33 -10.44 -23.63
C ASN A 92 -2.08 -9.61 -23.95
N GLU A 93 -1.40 -9.94 -25.05
CA GLU A 93 -0.13 -9.28 -25.39
C GLU A 93 -0.30 -7.79 -25.68
N TYR A 94 -1.38 -7.42 -26.38
CA TYR A 94 -1.64 -6.02 -26.72
C TYR A 94 -1.78 -5.14 -25.47
N TYR A 95 -2.50 -5.62 -24.45
CA TYR A 95 -2.76 -4.84 -23.25
C TYR A 95 -1.68 -4.96 -22.18
N PHE A 96 -1.02 -6.12 -22.03
CA PHE A 96 -0.16 -6.38 -20.85
C PHE A 96 1.31 -6.65 -21.18
N CYS A 97 1.67 -6.83 -22.46
CA CYS A 97 3.06 -7.00 -22.83
C CYS A 97 3.74 -5.65 -23.09
N ARG A 98 3.89 -4.85 -22.03
CA ARG A 98 4.42 -3.48 -22.08
C ARG A 98 5.47 -3.25 -21.00
N ASP A 99 6.28 -2.19 -21.15
CA ASP A 99 7.37 -1.84 -20.26
C ASP A 99 6.86 -1.30 -18.91
N ARG A 100 5.68 -0.66 -18.91
CA ARG A 100 5.09 -0.04 -17.73
C ARG A 100 3.77 -0.72 -17.38
N ILE A 101 3.54 -0.86 -16.09
CA ILE A 101 2.26 -1.37 -15.59
C ILE A 101 1.20 -0.29 -15.45
N TYR A 102 1.60 0.98 -15.35
CA TYR A 102 0.73 2.16 -15.28
C TYR A 102 1.31 3.32 -16.10
N GLY A 103 0.43 4.26 -16.44
CA GLY A 103 0.79 5.51 -17.12
C GLY A 103 0.81 5.42 -18.64
N GLU A 104 0.16 4.42 -19.21
CA GLU A 104 -0.07 4.32 -20.64
C GLU A 104 -1.34 5.12 -21.03
N HIS A 105 -1.37 5.65 -22.25
CA HIS A 105 -2.47 6.48 -22.73
C HIS A 105 -3.82 5.74 -22.80
N ASP A 106 -3.79 4.42 -22.91
CA ASP A 106 -4.95 3.53 -23.01
C ASP A 106 -5.21 2.73 -21.73
N ASP A 107 -4.68 3.16 -20.59
CA ASP A 107 -4.88 2.48 -19.30
C ASP A 107 -6.36 2.27 -18.97
N GLY A 108 -7.24 3.20 -19.36
CA GLY A 108 -8.69 3.04 -19.20
C GLY A 108 -9.22 1.80 -19.93
N GLU A 109 -8.82 1.60 -21.19
CA GLU A 109 -9.24 0.45 -22.01
C GLU A 109 -8.59 -0.85 -21.52
N ARG A 110 -7.29 -0.81 -21.20
CA ARG A 110 -6.57 -1.98 -20.66
C ARG A 110 -7.23 -2.55 -19.42
N PHE A 111 -7.57 -1.70 -18.47
CA PHE A 111 -8.17 -2.15 -17.21
C PHE A 111 -9.68 -2.39 -17.32
N ALA A 112 -10.39 -1.77 -18.29
CA ALA A 112 -11.73 -2.18 -18.66
C ALA A 112 -11.73 -3.61 -19.23
N PHE A 113 -10.78 -3.91 -20.13
CA PHE A 113 -10.56 -5.27 -20.63
C PHE A 113 -10.27 -6.25 -19.49
N PHE A 114 -9.37 -5.89 -18.54
CA PHE A 114 -9.03 -6.72 -17.40
C PHE A 114 -10.25 -7.06 -16.55
N CYS A 115 -11.07 -6.06 -16.23
CA CYS A 115 -12.30 -6.25 -15.46
C CYS A 115 -13.27 -7.21 -16.17
N LYS A 116 -13.48 -7.03 -17.45
CA LYS A 116 -14.38 -7.87 -18.23
C LYS A 116 -13.84 -9.29 -18.39
N ALA A 117 -12.54 -9.42 -18.69
CA ALA A 117 -11.88 -10.72 -18.81
C ALA A 117 -11.93 -11.57 -17.52
N ILE A 118 -11.90 -10.94 -16.33
CA ILE A 118 -12.11 -11.64 -15.07
C ILE A 118 -13.52 -12.21 -15.00
N LEU A 119 -14.54 -11.39 -15.26
CA LEU A 119 -15.95 -11.84 -15.20
C LEU A 119 -16.23 -12.94 -16.22
N GLU A 120 -15.74 -12.81 -17.46
CA GLU A 120 -15.82 -13.86 -18.48
C GLU A 120 -15.09 -15.14 -18.05
N SER A 121 -13.91 -15.01 -17.44
CA SER A 121 -13.16 -16.17 -16.95
C SER A 121 -13.94 -16.93 -15.89
N LEU A 122 -14.59 -16.23 -14.96
CA LEU A 122 -15.42 -16.83 -13.92
C LEU A 122 -16.64 -17.54 -14.52
N ALA A 123 -17.34 -16.90 -15.47
CA ALA A 123 -18.47 -17.48 -16.17
C ALA A 123 -18.04 -18.72 -16.99
N TYR A 124 -16.91 -18.62 -17.74
CA TYR A 124 -16.37 -19.71 -18.53
C TYR A 124 -15.97 -20.92 -17.69
N MET A 125 -15.38 -20.71 -16.53
CA MET A 125 -15.03 -21.79 -15.58
C MET A 125 -16.26 -22.33 -14.82
N GLY A 126 -17.43 -21.72 -14.93
CA GLY A 126 -18.60 -22.05 -14.12
C GLY A 126 -18.41 -21.77 -12.63
N GLU A 127 -17.53 -20.84 -12.30
CA GLU A 127 -17.26 -20.44 -10.92
C GLU A 127 -18.39 -19.58 -10.37
N LYS A 128 -18.79 -19.83 -9.14
CA LYS A 128 -19.80 -19.06 -8.43
C LYS A 128 -19.18 -18.50 -7.14
N PRO A 129 -18.53 -17.35 -7.21
CA PRO A 129 -17.95 -16.75 -6.02
C PRO A 129 -19.03 -16.19 -5.08
N ASP A 130 -18.79 -16.29 -3.78
CA ASP A 130 -19.60 -15.58 -2.77
C ASP A 130 -19.26 -14.09 -2.75
N ILE A 131 -17.95 -13.79 -2.96
CA ILE A 131 -17.40 -12.41 -2.92
C ILE A 131 -16.49 -12.17 -4.13
N ILE A 132 -16.63 -10.99 -4.75
CA ILE A 132 -15.65 -10.43 -5.68
C ILE A 132 -15.07 -9.17 -5.03
N HIS A 133 -13.82 -9.25 -4.59
CA HIS A 133 -13.10 -8.16 -3.93
C HIS A 133 -12.20 -7.43 -4.94
N CYS A 134 -12.58 -6.21 -5.25
CA CYS A 134 -11.93 -5.34 -6.22
C CYS A 134 -11.00 -4.35 -5.51
N ASN A 135 -9.83 -4.05 -6.09
CA ASN A 135 -8.81 -3.21 -5.49
C ASN A 135 -8.40 -2.08 -6.43
N ASP A 136 -8.61 -0.84 -6.01
CA ASP A 136 -8.34 0.40 -6.73
C ASP A 136 -9.03 0.53 -8.10
N TRP A 137 -8.82 1.66 -8.77
CA TRP A 137 -9.53 2.04 -9.98
C TRP A 137 -9.36 1.04 -11.14
N GLN A 138 -8.25 0.30 -11.17
CA GLN A 138 -7.98 -0.71 -12.21
C GLN A 138 -8.99 -1.87 -12.20
N THR A 139 -9.69 -2.06 -11.09
CA THR A 139 -10.72 -3.10 -10.97
C THR A 139 -12.10 -2.51 -10.68
N ALA A 140 -12.21 -1.19 -10.69
CA ALA A 140 -13.41 -0.45 -10.30
C ALA A 140 -14.62 -0.67 -11.23
N LEU A 141 -14.39 -1.11 -12.46
CA LEU A 141 -15.48 -1.41 -13.40
C LEU A 141 -16.17 -2.75 -13.13
N ILE A 142 -15.57 -3.68 -12.35
CA ILE A 142 -16.13 -4.99 -12.08
C ILE A 142 -17.55 -4.90 -11.52
N PRO A 143 -17.86 -4.12 -10.46
CA PRO A 143 -19.23 -4.04 -9.94
C PRO A 143 -20.25 -3.57 -10.97
N THR A 144 -19.90 -2.57 -11.78
CA THR A 144 -20.80 -2.04 -12.83
C THR A 144 -21.00 -3.06 -13.95
N LEU A 145 -19.94 -3.70 -14.44
CA LEU A 145 -20.01 -4.69 -15.51
C LEU A 145 -20.72 -5.97 -15.06
N LEU A 146 -20.58 -6.36 -13.80
CA LEU A 146 -21.29 -7.48 -13.19
C LEU A 146 -22.81 -7.28 -13.34
N HIS A 147 -23.32 -6.13 -12.90
CA HIS A 147 -24.74 -5.79 -13.00
C HIS A 147 -25.20 -5.62 -14.45
N ALA A 148 -24.34 -5.11 -15.33
CA ALA A 148 -24.75 -4.84 -16.72
C ALA A 148 -24.83 -6.10 -17.59
N PHE A 149 -23.92 -7.07 -17.39
CA PHE A 149 -23.70 -8.17 -18.34
C PHE A 149 -23.68 -9.57 -17.74
N TYR A 150 -23.53 -9.71 -16.42
CA TYR A 150 -23.29 -11.02 -15.77
C TYR A 150 -24.26 -11.34 -14.64
N GLU A 151 -25.39 -10.59 -14.53
CA GLU A 151 -26.36 -10.80 -13.47
C GLU A 151 -26.93 -12.22 -13.45
N ASP A 152 -27.21 -12.79 -14.62
CA ASP A 152 -27.74 -14.16 -14.75
C ASP A 152 -26.71 -15.25 -14.34
N SER A 153 -25.43 -15.00 -14.55
CA SER A 153 -24.37 -16.00 -14.30
C SER A 153 -23.64 -15.83 -12.98
N LEU A 154 -23.43 -14.59 -12.53
CA LEU A 154 -22.63 -14.23 -11.37
C LEU A 154 -23.34 -13.29 -10.39
N GLY A 155 -24.61 -12.92 -10.63
CA GLY A 155 -25.33 -11.90 -9.87
C GLY A 155 -25.59 -12.22 -8.39
N GLU A 156 -25.37 -13.45 -7.95
CA GLU A 156 -25.39 -13.80 -6.53
C GLU A 156 -24.14 -13.36 -5.78
N ALA A 157 -23.05 -13.11 -6.50
CA ALA A 157 -21.78 -12.66 -5.92
C ALA A 157 -21.90 -11.24 -5.32
N LYS A 158 -21.44 -11.06 -4.10
CA LYS A 158 -21.33 -9.75 -3.47
C LYS A 158 -20.00 -9.07 -3.81
N THR A 159 -20.05 -7.79 -4.08
CA THR A 159 -18.87 -7.01 -4.46
C THR A 159 -18.35 -6.18 -3.29
N VAL A 160 -17.06 -6.31 -3.02
CA VAL A 160 -16.32 -5.44 -2.10
C VAL A 160 -15.34 -4.61 -2.91
N PHE A 161 -15.31 -3.32 -2.69
CA PHE A 161 -14.37 -2.43 -3.36
C PHE A 161 -13.47 -1.75 -2.33
N THR A 162 -12.14 -1.92 -2.47
CA THR A 162 -11.16 -1.27 -1.59
C THR A 162 -10.48 -0.10 -2.30
N ILE A 163 -10.56 1.08 -1.68
CA ILE A 163 -9.81 2.27 -2.06
C ILE A 163 -8.48 2.27 -1.29
N HIS A 164 -7.37 2.02 -1.98
CA HIS A 164 -6.04 2.13 -1.40
C HIS A 164 -5.52 3.57 -1.47
N ASN A 165 -5.82 4.28 -2.57
CA ASN A 165 -5.52 5.70 -2.71
C ASN A 165 -6.56 6.39 -3.61
N ILE A 166 -7.39 7.26 -3.03
CA ILE A 166 -8.47 7.98 -3.74
C ILE A 166 -7.95 9.00 -4.77
N GLU A 167 -6.66 9.33 -4.76
CA GLU A 167 -6.04 10.20 -5.76
C GLU A 167 -6.14 9.59 -7.18
N TYR A 168 -6.08 8.25 -7.28
CA TYR A 168 -6.15 7.52 -8.54
C TYR A 168 -7.56 7.01 -8.78
N GLN A 169 -8.29 7.60 -9.75
CA GLN A 169 -9.73 7.40 -9.90
C GLN A 169 -10.17 6.69 -11.18
N GLY A 170 -9.28 6.61 -12.18
CA GLY A 170 -9.64 6.08 -13.51
C GLY A 170 -10.59 7.02 -14.24
N TRP A 171 -10.03 7.96 -15.00
CA TRP A 171 -10.79 8.91 -15.81
C TRP A 171 -10.82 8.49 -17.27
N ALA A 172 -11.98 8.66 -17.92
CA ALA A 172 -12.12 8.41 -19.34
C ALA A 172 -13.06 9.46 -20.00
N HIS A 173 -12.95 9.59 -21.31
CA HIS A 173 -13.84 10.45 -22.08
C HIS A 173 -15.28 9.88 -22.09
N PRO A 174 -16.35 10.70 -22.13
CA PRO A 174 -17.74 10.22 -22.12
C PRO A 174 -18.06 9.19 -23.19
N PHE A 175 -17.48 9.30 -24.39
CA PHE A 175 -17.65 8.30 -25.44
C PHE A 175 -17.24 6.88 -25.03
N PHE A 176 -16.40 6.76 -24.04
CA PHE A 176 -15.93 5.48 -23.55
C PHE A 176 -17.06 4.58 -23.04
N LEU A 177 -18.17 5.18 -22.56
CA LEU A 177 -19.35 4.47 -22.06
C LEU A 177 -19.89 3.47 -23.08
N GLY A 178 -20.22 3.93 -24.27
CA GLY A 178 -20.73 3.09 -25.35
C GLY A 178 -19.61 2.45 -26.19
N ASP A 179 -18.59 3.22 -26.56
CA ASP A 179 -17.58 2.79 -27.53
C ASP A 179 -16.61 1.73 -26.98
N VAL A 180 -16.28 1.78 -25.68
CA VAL A 180 -15.38 0.82 -25.05
C VAL A 180 -16.10 -0.12 -24.10
N LEU A 181 -16.91 0.41 -23.17
CA LEU A 181 -17.58 -0.41 -22.17
C LEU A 181 -18.80 -1.16 -22.72
N GLY A 182 -19.39 -0.70 -23.83
CA GLY A 182 -20.61 -1.26 -24.40
C GLY A 182 -21.84 -1.06 -23.50
N LEU A 183 -21.76 -0.10 -22.57
CA LEU A 183 -22.85 0.21 -21.64
C LEU A 183 -23.87 1.13 -22.30
N SER A 184 -25.15 0.91 -21.98
CA SER A 184 -26.23 1.79 -22.39
C SER A 184 -26.18 3.13 -21.64
N GLU A 185 -26.90 4.13 -22.15
CA GLU A 185 -27.04 5.47 -21.54
C GLU A 185 -27.58 5.41 -20.10
N ASN A 186 -28.27 4.33 -19.72
CA ASN A 186 -28.75 4.13 -18.33
C ASN A 186 -27.63 4.13 -17.31
N TYR A 187 -26.41 3.78 -17.71
CA TYR A 187 -25.21 3.76 -16.84
C TYR A 187 -24.45 5.11 -16.84
N GLU A 188 -24.92 6.09 -17.63
CA GLU A 188 -24.25 7.39 -17.68
C GLU A 188 -24.22 8.06 -16.31
N SER A 189 -25.36 8.10 -15.60
CA SER A 189 -25.42 8.70 -14.25
C SER A 189 -24.52 8.01 -13.23
N THR A 190 -24.21 6.72 -13.43
CA THR A 190 -23.33 5.93 -12.57
C THR A 190 -21.86 6.32 -12.74
N LEU A 191 -21.45 6.54 -13.97
CA LEU A 191 -20.02 6.75 -14.30
C LEU A 191 -19.69 8.22 -14.58
N SER A 192 -20.60 9.05 -15.11
CA SER A 192 -20.34 10.45 -15.43
C SER A 192 -20.04 11.29 -14.19
N TYR A 193 -18.94 12.03 -14.23
CA TYR A 193 -18.55 12.96 -13.20
C TYR A 193 -17.72 14.11 -13.80
N ASN A 194 -18.14 15.35 -13.54
CA ASN A 194 -17.46 16.57 -14.02
C ASN A 194 -17.12 16.54 -15.53
N GLY A 195 -18.05 16.07 -16.37
CA GLY A 195 -17.88 16.04 -17.84
C GLY A 195 -17.01 14.89 -18.38
N SER A 196 -16.60 13.97 -17.53
CA SER A 196 -15.84 12.76 -17.86
C SER A 196 -16.48 11.53 -17.23
N LEU A 197 -16.03 10.33 -17.58
CA LEU A 197 -16.32 9.13 -16.79
C LEU A 197 -15.31 8.99 -15.66
N ASN A 198 -15.76 8.54 -14.50
CA ASN A 198 -14.95 8.25 -13.32
C ASN A 198 -15.23 6.82 -12.85
N PHE A 199 -14.24 5.93 -12.98
CA PHE A 199 -14.44 4.51 -12.68
C PHE A 199 -14.59 4.27 -11.17
N LEU A 200 -13.85 5.03 -10.35
CA LEU A 200 -13.96 4.95 -8.90
C LEU A 200 -15.38 5.29 -8.43
N LYS A 201 -15.99 6.35 -9.00
CA LYS A 201 -17.39 6.68 -8.74
C LYS A 201 -18.30 5.50 -9.05
N GLY A 202 -18.14 4.87 -10.22
CA GLY A 202 -18.92 3.70 -10.60
C GLY A 202 -18.83 2.56 -9.59
N ALA A 203 -17.62 2.27 -9.10
CA ALA A 203 -17.40 1.27 -8.07
C ALA A 203 -18.07 1.65 -6.74
N ILE A 204 -17.94 2.91 -6.30
CA ILE A 204 -18.57 3.40 -5.07
C ILE A 204 -20.10 3.23 -5.11
N LEU A 205 -20.71 3.52 -6.25
CA LEU A 205 -22.16 3.41 -6.39
C LEU A 205 -22.62 1.95 -6.40
N ASN A 206 -21.95 1.08 -7.12
CA ASN A 206 -22.40 -0.27 -7.44
C ASN A 206 -21.88 -1.38 -6.52
N CYS A 207 -20.83 -1.17 -5.72
CA CYS A 207 -20.37 -2.21 -4.79
C CYS A 207 -21.33 -2.40 -3.61
N ASP A 208 -21.42 -3.62 -3.08
CA ASP A 208 -22.19 -3.95 -1.87
C ASP A 208 -21.53 -3.40 -0.60
N ALA A 209 -20.19 -3.41 -0.54
CA ALA A 209 -19.42 -2.82 0.55
C ALA A 209 -18.22 -2.06 0.02
N LEU A 210 -17.92 -0.92 0.64
CA LEU A 210 -16.78 -0.08 0.36
C LEU A 210 -15.80 -0.16 1.52
N THR A 211 -14.54 -0.43 1.24
CA THR A 211 -13.48 -0.42 2.25
C THR A 211 -12.37 0.56 1.88
N THR A 212 -11.62 0.97 2.88
CA THR A 212 -10.35 1.67 2.72
C THR A 212 -9.38 1.25 3.80
N VAL A 213 -8.13 1.64 3.67
CA VAL A 213 -7.00 1.01 4.33
C VAL A 213 -6.63 1.58 5.71
N SER A 214 -7.48 2.43 6.28
CA SER A 214 -7.41 2.83 7.69
C SER A 214 -8.72 3.47 8.17
N ARG A 215 -8.96 3.48 9.49
CA ARG A 215 -10.17 4.04 10.08
C ARG A 215 -10.20 5.57 10.00
N THR A 216 -9.03 6.18 10.17
CA THR A 216 -8.88 7.64 10.02
C THR A 216 -9.04 8.04 8.57
N TYR A 217 -8.44 7.34 7.61
CA TYR A 217 -8.58 7.64 6.20
C TYR A 217 -10.02 7.49 5.70
N ALA A 218 -10.79 6.50 6.21
CA ALA A 218 -12.22 6.37 5.91
C ALA A 218 -13.02 7.62 6.29
N LYS A 219 -12.59 8.36 7.31
CA LYS A 219 -13.18 9.65 7.69
C LYS A 219 -12.63 10.80 6.85
N GLU A 220 -11.31 10.82 6.61
CA GLU A 220 -10.64 11.88 5.86
C GLU A 220 -11.17 11.99 4.45
N ILE A 221 -11.37 10.88 3.72
CA ILE A 221 -11.89 10.90 2.34
C ILE A 221 -13.33 11.43 2.23
N CYS A 222 -14.06 11.60 3.35
CA CYS A 222 -15.33 12.31 3.36
C CYS A 222 -15.18 13.84 3.25
N TYR A 223 -13.98 14.39 3.44
CA TYR A 223 -13.74 15.84 3.39
C TYR A 223 -13.10 16.25 2.06
N PRO A 224 -13.48 17.43 1.52
CA PRO A 224 -13.00 17.91 0.22
C PRO A 224 -11.47 17.91 0.06
N TYR A 225 -10.74 18.21 1.15
CA TYR A 225 -9.28 18.26 1.15
C TYR A 225 -8.62 16.93 0.80
N PHE A 226 -9.19 15.81 1.24
CA PHE A 226 -8.63 14.47 1.04
C PHE A 226 -9.31 13.66 -0.07
N ALA A 227 -10.51 14.09 -0.50
CA ALA A 227 -11.37 13.30 -1.40
C ALA A 227 -11.04 13.45 -2.89
N HIS A 228 -10.09 14.31 -3.25
CA HIS A 228 -9.72 14.57 -4.65
C HIS A 228 -10.93 14.80 -5.58
N GLY A 229 -11.92 15.57 -5.07
CA GLY A 229 -13.14 15.92 -5.78
C GLY A 229 -14.33 14.97 -5.56
N LEU A 230 -14.17 13.83 -4.93
CA LEU A 230 -15.25 12.84 -4.70
C LEU A 230 -15.97 12.96 -3.36
N SER A 231 -15.74 14.02 -2.56
CA SER A 231 -16.27 14.13 -1.20
C SER A 231 -17.78 13.91 -1.11
N ASN A 232 -18.57 14.50 -2.01
CA ASN A 232 -20.03 14.36 -2.00
C ASN A 232 -20.43 12.90 -2.27
N ILE A 233 -19.80 12.26 -3.26
CA ILE A 233 -20.09 10.85 -3.58
C ILE A 233 -19.75 9.93 -2.40
N ILE A 234 -18.60 10.18 -1.74
CA ILE A 234 -18.19 9.41 -0.56
C ILE A 234 -19.13 9.65 0.62
N GLN A 235 -19.52 10.90 0.89
CA GLN A 235 -20.43 11.24 1.98
C GLN A 235 -21.81 10.56 1.79
N ASP A 236 -22.38 10.63 0.59
CA ASP A 236 -23.68 10.01 0.26
C ASP A 236 -23.64 8.48 0.45
N HIS A 237 -22.47 7.85 0.34
CA HIS A 237 -22.27 6.41 0.48
C HIS A 237 -21.47 6.02 1.72
N SER A 238 -21.31 6.93 2.68
CA SER A 238 -20.52 6.71 3.91
C SER A 238 -21.05 5.56 4.77
N PHE A 239 -22.34 5.22 4.66
CA PHE A 239 -22.97 4.12 5.39
C PHE A 239 -22.39 2.74 5.05
N LYS A 240 -21.79 2.56 3.89
CA LYS A 240 -21.16 1.29 3.47
C LYS A 240 -19.63 1.29 3.55
N ILE A 241 -19.00 2.40 4.00
CA ILE A 241 -17.56 2.50 4.13
C ILE A 241 -17.07 1.90 5.43
N THR A 242 -16.07 1.04 5.34
CA THR A 242 -15.35 0.48 6.50
C THR A 242 -13.86 0.72 6.33
N GLY A 243 -13.22 1.40 7.28
CA GLY A 243 -11.76 1.52 7.35
C GLY A 243 -11.14 0.32 8.05
N ILE A 244 -10.32 -0.45 7.34
CA ILE A 244 -9.61 -1.61 7.87
C ILE A 244 -8.12 -1.36 7.70
N VAL A 245 -7.37 -1.29 8.79
CA VAL A 245 -5.93 -1.03 8.75
C VAL A 245 -5.21 -2.24 8.17
N ASN A 246 -4.29 -2.02 7.21
CA ASN A 246 -3.49 -3.10 6.65
C ASN A 246 -2.50 -3.67 7.68
N GLY A 247 -2.16 -4.95 7.52
CA GLY A 247 -1.04 -5.56 8.22
C GLY A 247 0.26 -5.48 7.41
N ILE A 248 1.34 -5.99 8.00
CA ILE A 248 2.62 -6.23 7.32
C ILE A 248 2.96 -7.72 7.36
N ASP A 249 3.82 -8.17 6.45
CA ASP A 249 4.43 -9.51 6.55
C ASP A 249 5.51 -9.50 7.62
N MET A 250 5.12 -9.82 8.85
CA MET A 250 6.03 -9.86 10.00
C MET A 250 7.04 -11.01 9.92
N ILE A 251 6.79 -12.05 9.11
CA ILE A 251 7.70 -13.18 8.94
C ILE A 251 8.79 -12.85 7.92
N GLY A 252 8.38 -12.29 6.78
CA GLY A 252 9.32 -11.89 5.72
C GLY A 252 10.16 -10.65 6.05
N ASN A 253 9.74 -9.88 7.08
CA ASN A 253 10.43 -8.68 7.56
C ASN A 253 10.77 -8.81 9.05
N ASP A 254 11.36 -9.93 9.47
CA ASP A 254 11.69 -10.21 10.86
C ASP A 254 13.18 -9.92 11.13
N PRO A 255 13.52 -8.98 12.03
CA PRO A 255 14.92 -8.68 12.36
C PRO A 255 15.67 -9.89 12.96
N THR A 256 14.98 -10.92 13.46
CA THR A 256 15.62 -12.15 13.95
C THR A 256 16.18 -13.03 12.83
N SER A 257 15.68 -12.88 11.58
CA SER A 257 16.03 -13.76 10.45
C SER A 257 16.34 -13.00 9.15
N ASP A 258 16.21 -11.66 9.11
CA ASP A 258 16.47 -10.88 7.90
C ASP A 258 17.96 -10.98 7.49
N THR A 259 18.20 -11.56 6.33
CA THR A 259 19.54 -11.76 5.76
C THR A 259 20.21 -10.48 5.26
N ALA A 260 19.47 -9.37 5.20
CA ALA A 260 20.01 -8.06 4.85
C ALA A 260 20.82 -7.42 6.00
N LEU A 261 20.62 -7.90 7.24
CA LEU A 261 21.22 -7.34 8.43
C LEU A 261 22.60 -7.94 8.72
N PRO A 262 23.57 -7.14 9.15
CA PRO A 262 24.87 -7.63 9.59
C PRO A 262 24.79 -8.40 10.91
N LYS A 263 23.80 -8.10 11.75
CA LYS A 263 23.51 -8.77 13.00
C LYS A 263 22.00 -8.87 13.19
N ASN A 264 21.48 -10.08 13.26
CA ASN A 264 20.10 -10.33 13.64
C ASN A 264 19.89 -10.12 15.14
N TYR A 265 18.67 -9.71 15.52
CA TYR A 265 18.29 -9.46 16.90
C TYR A 265 16.78 -9.62 17.11
N GLY A 266 16.39 -9.86 18.34
CA GLY A 266 15.00 -9.89 18.78
C GLY A 266 14.72 -8.87 19.87
N VAL A 267 13.55 -8.98 20.49
CA VAL A 267 13.09 -8.07 21.56
C VAL A 267 13.99 -8.10 22.79
N LEU A 268 14.73 -9.19 23.04
CA LEU A 268 15.55 -9.34 24.23
C LEU A 268 16.97 -8.78 24.07
N ASP A 269 17.45 -8.64 22.84
CA ASP A 269 18.83 -8.24 22.54
C ASP A 269 18.93 -7.13 21.49
N PHE A 270 17.83 -6.40 21.26
CA PHE A 270 17.77 -5.34 20.24
C PHE A 270 18.82 -4.24 20.43
N GLU A 271 19.19 -3.91 21.67
CA GLU A 271 20.20 -2.89 21.95
C GLU A 271 21.55 -3.24 21.29
N CYS A 272 22.00 -4.46 21.49
CA CYS A 272 23.25 -4.95 20.91
C CYS A 272 23.14 -5.11 19.38
N GLY A 273 22.01 -5.69 18.89
CA GLY A 273 21.81 -5.90 17.47
C GLY A 273 21.73 -4.61 16.67
N LYS A 274 20.92 -3.65 17.15
CA LYS A 274 20.78 -2.32 16.51
C LYS A 274 22.10 -1.53 16.51
N ALA A 275 22.88 -1.60 17.61
CA ALA A 275 24.17 -0.94 17.67
C ALA A 275 25.13 -1.43 16.57
N VAL A 276 25.20 -2.75 16.34
CA VAL A 276 26.00 -3.33 15.24
C VAL A 276 25.45 -2.92 13.89
N CYS A 277 24.13 -2.96 13.69
CA CYS A 277 23.50 -2.53 12.43
C CYS A 277 23.77 -1.06 12.13
N LYS A 278 23.73 -0.19 13.13
CA LYS A 278 24.01 1.24 13.01
C LYS A 278 25.48 1.49 12.61
N GLU A 279 26.42 0.87 13.31
CA GLU A 279 27.85 0.97 13.01
C GLU A 279 28.16 0.52 11.57
N GLU A 280 27.61 -0.61 11.14
CA GLU A 280 27.84 -1.12 9.79
C GLU A 280 27.20 -0.23 8.71
N LEU A 281 26.00 0.31 8.97
CA LEU A 281 25.37 1.26 8.06
C LEU A 281 26.17 2.58 7.96
N GLN A 282 26.68 3.09 9.08
CA GLN A 282 27.55 4.27 9.09
C GLN A 282 28.81 4.03 8.24
N LYS A 283 29.48 2.88 8.38
CA LYS A 283 30.63 2.49 7.55
C LYS A 283 30.27 2.39 6.07
N GLN A 284 29.15 1.70 5.75
CA GLN A 284 28.70 1.51 4.38
C GLN A 284 28.40 2.83 3.67
N LEU A 285 27.87 3.83 4.39
CA LEU A 285 27.49 5.13 3.85
C LEU A 285 28.58 6.21 4.01
N GLY A 286 29.73 5.88 4.56
CA GLY A 286 30.85 6.83 4.79
C GLY A 286 30.54 7.89 5.86
N LEU A 287 29.58 7.62 6.74
CA LEU A 287 29.29 8.49 7.88
C LEU A 287 30.26 8.21 9.04
N PRO A 288 30.60 9.22 9.86
CA PRO A 288 31.36 8.99 11.10
C PRO A 288 30.63 7.99 12.01
N ILE A 289 31.41 7.08 12.61
CA ILE A 289 30.87 6.14 13.60
C ILE A 289 30.59 6.90 14.88
N ARG A 290 29.31 7.09 15.20
CA ARG A 290 28.81 7.84 16.35
C ARG A 290 27.70 7.03 17.03
N PRO A 291 28.04 6.13 17.96
CA PRO A 291 27.04 5.35 18.69
C PRO A 291 26.20 6.20 19.66
N ASP A 292 26.72 7.33 20.05
CA ASP A 292 26.19 8.25 21.06
C ASP A 292 25.08 9.20 20.55
N ILE A 293 24.94 9.39 19.24
CA ILE A 293 23.91 10.26 18.66
C ILE A 293 22.84 9.44 17.93
N PRO A 294 21.58 9.88 17.91
CA PRO A 294 20.53 9.15 17.19
C PRO A 294 20.70 9.24 15.68
N MET A 295 20.39 8.15 15.01
CA MET A 295 20.24 8.08 13.54
C MET A 295 18.77 8.18 13.17
N ILE A 296 18.44 9.16 12.33
CA ILE A 296 17.11 9.31 11.71
C ILE A 296 17.11 8.56 10.38
N GLY A 297 16.10 7.74 10.13
CA GLY A 297 15.87 7.05 8.86
C GLY A 297 14.63 7.57 8.14
N LEU A 298 14.69 7.64 6.80
CA LEU A 298 13.56 7.87 5.93
C LEU A 298 13.64 6.95 4.72
N VAL A 299 12.59 6.15 4.52
CA VAL A 299 12.44 5.22 3.39
C VAL A 299 11.14 5.56 2.69
N SER A 300 11.18 6.27 1.57
CA SER A 300 9.98 6.73 0.89
C SER A 300 10.22 7.10 -0.56
N ARG A 301 9.15 7.22 -1.36
CA ARG A 301 9.22 8.01 -2.59
C ARG A 301 9.46 9.49 -2.25
N LEU A 302 10.33 10.15 -2.99
CA LEU A 302 10.69 11.55 -2.74
C LEU A 302 9.72 12.49 -3.47
N VAL A 303 8.47 12.56 -2.97
CA VAL A 303 7.38 13.36 -3.56
C VAL A 303 6.69 14.21 -2.49
N GLY A 304 6.01 15.29 -2.90
CA GLY A 304 5.49 16.30 -1.97
C GLY A 304 4.52 15.76 -0.91
N HIS A 305 3.61 14.86 -1.27
CA HIS A 305 2.65 14.31 -0.30
C HIS A 305 3.30 13.42 0.79
N LYS A 306 4.58 13.06 0.65
CA LYS A 306 5.37 12.37 1.69
C LYS A 306 6.05 13.34 2.67
N GLY A 307 5.76 14.64 2.57
CA GLY A 307 6.27 15.66 3.48
C GLY A 307 7.70 16.11 3.18
N LEU A 308 8.18 15.89 1.94
CA LEU A 308 9.54 16.30 1.53
C LEU A 308 9.68 17.83 1.50
N ASP A 309 8.57 18.56 1.33
CA ASP A 309 8.53 20.02 1.41
C ASP A 309 8.94 20.52 2.79
N ILE A 310 8.28 20.05 3.87
CA ILE A 310 8.60 20.45 5.24
C ILE A 310 9.93 19.88 5.73
N ILE A 311 10.37 18.70 5.23
CA ILE A 311 11.72 18.17 5.52
C ILE A 311 12.79 19.08 4.90
N CYS A 312 12.67 19.41 3.62
CA CYS A 312 13.63 20.27 2.94
C CYS A 312 13.68 21.69 3.57
N GLU A 313 12.55 22.22 4.03
CA GLU A 313 12.49 23.48 4.75
C GLU A 313 13.17 23.41 6.13
N ALA A 314 13.06 22.26 6.81
CA ALA A 314 13.60 22.02 8.15
C ALA A 314 15.03 21.47 8.15
N ILE A 315 15.61 21.14 6.99
CA ILE A 315 16.86 20.35 6.93
C ILE A 315 18.02 20.96 7.71
N ASP A 316 18.18 22.28 7.64
CA ASP A 316 19.24 22.99 8.38
C ASP A 316 19.02 22.89 9.90
N GLU A 317 17.77 22.97 10.34
CA GLU A 317 17.40 22.88 11.76
C GLU A 317 17.58 21.44 12.29
N ILE A 318 17.20 20.44 11.51
CA ILE A 318 17.48 19.03 11.84
C ILE A 318 18.98 18.79 11.96
N MET A 319 19.78 19.27 11.01
CA MET A 319 21.23 19.06 10.97
C MET A 319 22.00 19.89 12.03
N ASN A 320 21.41 20.94 12.59
CA ASN A 320 21.98 21.64 13.73
C ASN A 320 21.88 20.83 15.03
N SER A 321 20.97 19.85 15.11
CA SER A 321 20.93 18.89 16.21
C SER A 321 22.06 17.88 16.11
N ASP A 322 22.38 17.23 17.23
CA ASP A 322 23.40 16.16 17.26
C ASP A 322 22.77 14.83 16.81
N VAL A 323 22.60 14.70 15.49
CA VAL A 323 21.95 13.56 14.81
C VAL A 323 22.67 13.21 13.52
N GLN A 324 22.45 12.00 13.03
CA GLN A 324 22.68 11.62 11.64
C GLN A 324 21.36 11.35 10.95
N PHE A 325 21.26 11.62 9.65
CA PHE A 325 20.05 11.40 8.88
C PHE A 325 20.36 10.61 7.60
N VAL A 326 19.68 9.48 7.42
CA VAL A 326 19.82 8.60 6.25
C VAL A 326 18.49 8.55 5.50
N ILE A 327 18.55 8.94 4.23
CA ILE A 327 17.41 8.99 3.33
C ILE A 327 17.62 8.01 2.18
N ILE A 328 16.61 7.20 1.86
CA ILE A 328 16.58 6.38 0.64
C ILE A 328 15.27 6.58 -0.10
N GLY A 329 15.34 6.73 -1.41
CA GLY A 329 14.22 6.80 -2.31
C GLY A 329 14.53 7.53 -3.59
N THR A 330 13.56 7.53 -4.50
CA THR A 330 13.57 8.31 -5.75
C THR A 330 12.22 9.01 -5.92
N GLY A 331 12.17 10.10 -6.70
CA GLY A 331 10.92 10.80 -6.92
C GLY A 331 11.07 12.06 -7.78
N ASP A 332 10.53 13.16 -7.30
CA ASP A 332 10.59 14.44 -8.01
C ASP A 332 12.00 15.02 -7.98
N LYS A 333 12.53 15.38 -9.12
CA LYS A 333 13.90 15.92 -9.27
C LYS A 333 14.17 17.10 -8.35
N GLU A 334 13.18 17.95 -8.11
CA GLU A 334 13.34 19.10 -7.22
C GLU A 334 13.75 18.69 -5.81
N TYR A 335 13.11 17.64 -5.23
CA TYR A 335 13.47 17.15 -3.90
C TYR A 335 14.80 16.40 -3.91
N GLU A 336 15.05 15.60 -4.94
CA GLU A 336 16.34 14.89 -5.10
C GLU A 336 17.51 15.87 -5.13
N GLU A 337 17.41 16.97 -5.89
CA GLU A 337 18.45 18.01 -5.98
C GLU A 337 18.63 18.79 -4.67
N LYS A 338 17.52 19.18 -4.01
CA LYS A 338 17.56 19.86 -2.70
C LYS A 338 18.25 19.00 -1.65
N LEU A 339 17.91 17.73 -1.56
CA LEU A 339 18.49 16.79 -0.60
C LEU A 339 19.98 16.53 -0.90
N LYS A 340 20.35 16.40 -2.18
CA LYS A 340 21.78 16.24 -2.56
C LYS A 340 22.63 17.48 -2.27
N LYS A 341 22.08 18.69 -2.42
CA LYS A 341 22.74 19.92 -1.99
C LYS A 341 22.92 19.97 -0.47
N ALA A 342 21.90 19.56 0.28
CA ALA A 342 21.99 19.45 1.74
C ALA A 342 23.04 18.41 2.18
N GLU A 343 23.10 17.25 1.52
CA GLU A 343 24.14 16.23 1.78
C GLU A 343 25.54 16.79 1.60
N GLN A 344 25.82 17.57 0.55
CA GLN A 344 27.12 18.21 0.35
C GLN A 344 27.47 19.18 1.49
N LYS A 345 26.46 19.92 2.00
CA LYS A 345 26.64 20.84 3.12
C LYS A 345 26.87 20.11 4.44
N TYR A 346 26.25 18.95 4.64
CA TYR A 346 26.26 18.17 5.88
C TYR A 346 26.84 16.76 5.71
N ALA A 347 27.90 16.62 4.93
CA ALA A 347 28.48 15.32 4.49
C ALA A 347 28.76 14.33 5.64
N ASN A 348 29.04 14.81 6.87
CA ASN A 348 29.31 13.94 8.03
C ASN A 348 28.03 13.57 8.82
N LYS A 349 26.87 14.10 8.44
CA LYS A 349 25.61 13.92 9.18
C LYS A 349 24.47 13.43 8.30
N LEU A 350 24.45 13.73 7.00
CA LEU A 350 23.37 13.43 6.07
C LEU A 350 23.86 12.51 4.96
N SER A 351 23.13 11.41 4.71
CA SER A 351 23.35 10.53 3.57
C SER A 351 22.05 10.36 2.77
N VAL A 352 22.10 10.70 1.47
CA VAL A 352 20.96 10.65 0.56
C VAL A 352 21.22 9.62 -0.53
N ASN A 353 20.42 8.56 -0.54
CA ASN A 353 20.57 7.42 -1.44
C ASN A 353 19.42 7.42 -2.47
N LEU A 354 19.68 7.95 -3.68
CA LEU A 354 18.70 8.06 -4.76
C LEU A 354 18.56 6.73 -5.50
N CYS A 355 18.02 5.72 -4.84
CA CYS A 355 17.81 4.40 -5.41
C CYS A 355 16.62 3.68 -4.75
N PHE A 356 16.18 2.60 -5.39
CA PHE A 356 15.29 1.62 -4.80
C PHE A 356 16.11 0.39 -4.39
N SER A 357 16.19 0.11 -3.09
CA SER A 357 16.90 -1.06 -2.54
C SER A 357 16.20 -1.60 -1.30
N ARG A 358 15.59 -2.79 -1.43
CA ARG A 358 14.97 -3.48 -0.27
C ARG A 358 16.00 -3.76 0.82
N LYS A 359 17.20 -4.21 0.43
CA LYS A 359 18.28 -4.49 1.37
C LYS A 359 18.66 -3.26 2.18
N LEU A 360 18.87 -2.11 1.52
CA LEU A 360 19.24 -0.87 2.21
C LEU A 360 18.06 -0.35 3.07
N ALA A 361 16.81 -0.52 2.63
CA ALA A 361 15.64 -0.16 3.43
C ALA A 361 15.59 -0.97 4.74
N SER A 362 15.76 -2.30 4.69
CA SER A 362 15.85 -3.15 5.90
C SER A 362 17.00 -2.70 6.82
N GLN A 363 18.16 -2.40 6.25
CA GLN A 363 19.32 -1.91 7.03
C GLN A 363 19.01 -0.57 7.70
N ILE A 364 18.30 0.35 7.03
CA ILE A 364 17.88 1.63 7.61
C ILE A 364 16.87 1.41 8.74
N TYR A 365 15.87 0.53 8.57
CA TYR A 365 14.94 0.19 9.66
C TYR A 365 15.68 -0.39 10.88
N ALA A 366 16.66 -1.24 10.67
CA ALA A 366 17.40 -1.87 11.75
C ALA A 366 18.39 -0.93 12.45
N ALA A 367 19.05 -0.05 11.69
CA ALA A 367 20.12 0.83 12.18
C ALA A 367 19.59 2.12 12.82
N SER A 368 18.46 2.64 12.33
CA SER A 368 17.95 3.93 12.79
C SER A 368 17.40 3.85 14.21
N ASP A 369 17.49 4.93 14.95
CA ASP A 369 16.85 5.11 16.25
C ASP A 369 15.46 5.75 16.05
N ILE A 370 15.36 6.68 15.12
CA ILE A 370 14.15 7.44 14.79
C ILE A 370 13.78 7.17 13.33
N TYR A 371 12.49 6.97 13.06
CA TYR A 371 11.94 6.89 11.70
C TYR A 371 11.06 8.10 11.41
N LEU A 372 11.47 8.97 10.49
CA LEU A 372 10.74 10.19 10.17
C LEU A 372 9.80 9.96 8.99
N MET A 373 8.49 10.12 9.22
CA MET A 373 7.45 9.95 8.19
C MET A 373 6.38 11.04 8.29
N PRO A 374 6.69 12.29 7.88
CA PRO A 374 5.80 13.43 8.04
C PRO A 374 4.84 13.58 6.84
N SER A 375 4.23 12.49 6.38
CA SER A 375 3.36 12.51 5.21
C SER A 375 2.19 13.46 5.39
N LYS A 376 1.90 14.25 4.36
CA LYS A 376 0.74 15.15 4.29
C LYS A 376 -0.57 14.35 4.23
N SER A 377 -0.55 13.25 3.49
CA SER A 377 -1.62 12.26 3.39
C SER A 377 -1.01 10.87 3.27
N GLU A 378 -1.48 9.94 4.09
CA GLU A 378 -1.01 8.56 4.10
C GLU A 378 -2.20 7.62 4.34
N PRO A 379 -2.80 7.04 3.31
CA PRO A 379 -3.97 6.17 3.47
C PRO A 379 -3.79 5.08 4.53
N CYS A 380 -2.68 4.38 4.51
CA CYS A 380 -2.28 3.42 5.54
C CYS A 380 -0.84 3.65 6.02
N GLY A 381 0.11 3.58 5.10
CA GLY A 381 1.53 3.46 5.43
C GLY A 381 1.86 2.05 5.94
N LEU A 382 2.98 1.51 5.48
CA LEU A 382 3.51 0.22 5.94
C LEU A 382 4.88 0.40 6.59
N SER A 383 5.63 1.39 6.13
CA SER A 383 7.02 1.62 6.55
C SER A 383 7.17 2.02 8.02
N GLN A 384 6.19 2.73 8.62
CA GLN A 384 6.19 3.01 10.06
C GLN A 384 5.99 1.74 10.88
N MET A 385 5.14 0.81 10.42
CA MET A 385 4.96 -0.48 11.09
C MET A 385 6.20 -1.36 10.98
N LEU A 386 6.84 -1.38 9.79
CA LEU A 386 8.14 -2.02 9.60
C LEU A 386 9.20 -1.41 10.52
N ALA A 387 9.31 -0.09 10.56
CA ALA A 387 10.25 0.59 11.44
C ALA A 387 10.07 0.20 12.91
N MET A 388 8.83 0.20 13.41
CA MET A 388 8.51 -0.22 14.77
C MET A 388 8.85 -1.70 15.01
N HIS A 389 8.56 -2.58 14.05
CA HIS A 389 8.89 -3.99 14.15
C HIS A 389 10.42 -4.24 14.22
N TYR A 390 11.21 -3.39 13.56
CA TYR A 390 12.68 -3.38 13.65
C TYR A 390 13.21 -2.57 14.85
N GLY A 391 12.34 -2.11 15.75
CA GLY A 391 12.74 -1.37 16.95
C GLY A 391 13.18 0.07 16.69
N THR A 392 12.62 0.71 15.69
CA THR A 392 12.88 2.11 15.35
C THR A 392 11.65 2.95 15.67
N VAL A 393 11.83 4.01 16.45
CA VAL A 393 10.74 4.84 16.98
C VAL A 393 10.25 5.82 15.92
N PRO A 394 8.97 5.77 15.49
CA PRO A 394 8.46 6.66 14.45
C PRO A 394 8.14 8.06 14.97
N ILE A 395 8.38 9.05 14.11
CA ILE A 395 7.82 10.41 14.22
C ILE A 395 6.93 10.61 13.01
N VAL A 396 5.63 10.85 13.22
CA VAL A 396 4.65 10.89 12.13
C VAL A 396 3.67 12.05 12.26
N HIS A 397 3.17 12.53 11.11
CA HIS A 397 2.00 13.39 11.05
C HIS A 397 0.72 12.57 11.31
N GLU A 398 -0.22 13.10 12.13
CA GLU A 398 -1.47 12.41 12.47
C GLU A 398 -2.47 12.44 11.30
N THR A 399 -2.20 11.66 10.24
CA THR A 399 -3.08 11.50 9.09
C THR A 399 -3.26 10.02 8.74
N GLY A 400 -4.44 9.65 8.25
CA GLY A 400 -4.77 8.31 7.76
C GLY A 400 -4.27 7.19 8.66
N GLY A 401 -3.60 6.21 8.07
CA GLY A 401 -3.08 5.05 8.81
C GLY A 401 -1.94 5.35 9.76
N LEU A 402 -1.24 6.48 9.60
CA LEU A 402 -0.21 6.88 10.57
C LEU A 402 -0.83 7.15 11.93
N LYS A 403 -1.98 7.85 11.95
CA LYS A 403 -2.73 8.11 13.19
C LYS A 403 -3.28 6.82 13.81
N ASP A 404 -3.67 5.85 12.98
CA ASP A 404 -4.26 4.60 13.45
C ASP A 404 -3.20 3.61 13.96
N THR A 405 -1.95 3.68 13.47
CA THR A 405 -0.89 2.71 13.73
C THR A 405 0.20 3.20 14.66
N VAL A 406 0.37 4.52 14.85
CA VAL A 406 1.40 5.08 15.72
C VAL A 406 0.75 5.71 16.94
N ILE A 407 0.82 5.01 18.06
CA ILE A 407 0.29 5.49 19.35
C ILE A 407 1.37 6.39 20.01
N PRO A 408 1.03 7.66 20.33
CA PRO A 408 1.97 8.56 20.99
C PRO A 408 2.48 7.97 22.30
N PHE A 409 3.80 8.07 22.53
CA PHE A 409 4.40 7.58 23.78
C PHE A 409 4.00 8.46 24.96
N ASN A 410 3.48 7.84 26.01
CA ASN A 410 3.07 8.48 27.25
C ASN A 410 4.09 8.18 28.37
N TYR A 411 4.77 9.21 28.84
CA TYR A 411 5.79 9.08 29.91
C TYR A 411 5.23 8.57 31.24
N GLY A 412 3.97 8.89 31.54
CA GLY A 412 3.36 8.53 32.82
C GLY A 412 2.95 7.05 32.92
N SER A 413 2.38 6.52 31.80
CA SER A 413 1.95 5.11 31.74
C SER A 413 3.00 4.18 31.12
N GLY A 414 3.96 4.72 30.36
CA GLY A 414 4.91 3.94 29.55
C GLY A 414 4.26 3.24 28.37
N GLU A 415 3.05 3.66 27.97
CA GLU A 415 2.33 3.17 26.80
C GLU A 415 2.69 3.95 25.54
N GLY A 416 2.38 3.36 24.38
CA GLY A 416 2.72 3.94 23.08
C GLY A 416 4.16 3.65 22.65
N PHE A 417 4.52 4.09 21.45
CA PHE A 417 5.78 3.70 20.82
C PHE A 417 6.28 4.67 19.74
N GLY A 418 5.70 5.90 19.66
CA GLY A 418 6.12 6.90 18.68
C GLY A 418 5.86 8.32 19.14
N PHE A 419 6.19 9.27 18.28
CA PHE A 419 5.92 10.68 18.49
C PHE A 419 5.06 11.19 17.33
N THR A 420 4.06 12.01 17.63
CA THR A 420 3.12 12.48 16.62
C THR A 420 3.02 14.00 16.63
N PHE A 421 2.62 14.58 15.51
CA PHE A 421 2.27 15.98 15.39
C PHE A 421 0.99 16.14 14.54
N GLN A 422 0.19 17.18 14.83
CA GLN A 422 -1.16 17.33 14.28
C GLN A 422 -1.24 18.23 13.07
N ARG A 423 -0.54 19.38 13.08
CA ARG A 423 -0.54 20.32 11.96
C ARG A 423 0.59 19.96 11.01
N PHE A 424 0.27 19.87 9.73
CA PHE A 424 1.28 19.64 8.69
C PHE A 424 2.12 20.92 8.48
N THR A 425 3.02 21.18 9.42
CA THR A 425 3.95 22.30 9.41
C THR A 425 5.35 21.87 9.83
N LYS A 426 6.35 22.63 9.39
CA LYS A 426 7.74 22.42 9.79
C LYS A 426 7.90 22.49 11.32
N GLU A 427 7.28 23.48 11.93
CA GLU A 427 7.39 23.76 13.37
C GLU A 427 6.87 22.59 14.22
N ASP A 428 5.69 22.05 13.87
CA ASP A 428 5.11 20.91 14.60
C ASP A 428 5.95 19.63 14.39
N MET A 429 6.50 19.42 13.18
CA MET A 429 7.42 18.32 12.92
C MET A 429 8.71 18.41 13.75
N ILE A 430 9.30 19.60 13.80
CA ILE A 430 10.52 19.86 14.59
C ILE A 430 10.24 19.73 16.08
N ASP A 431 9.10 20.21 16.59
CA ASP A 431 8.70 20.00 17.98
C ASP A 431 8.62 18.50 18.31
N ALA A 432 7.99 17.71 17.45
CA ALA A 432 7.94 16.24 17.64
C ALA A 432 9.35 15.60 17.62
N LEU A 433 10.24 16.08 16.75
CA LEU A 433 11.64 15.64 16.75
C LEU A 433 12.34 15.99 18.06
N TYR A 434 12.20 17.21 18.55
CA TYR A 434 12.84 17.63 19.82
C TYR A 434 12.31 16.86 21.02
N ARG A 435 11.01 16.56 21.06
CA ARG A 435 10.43 15.68 22.10
C ARG A 435 11.03 14.28 22.05
N ALA A 436 11.25 13.73 20.85
CA ALA A 436 11.89 12.42 20.69
C ALA A 436 13.38 12.47 21.12
N LEU A 437 14.11 13.51 20.72
CA LEU A 437 15.51 13.70 21.11
C LEU A 437 15.68 13.89 22.62
N ASP A 438 14.78 14.62 23.26
CA ASP A 438 14.79 14.79 24.73
C ASP A 438 14.67 13.43 25.44
N VAL A 439 13.77 12.54 25.00
CA VAL A 439 13.64 11.19 25.56
C VAL A 439 14.88 10.36 25.28
N TYR A 440 15.40 10.42 24.04
CA TYR A 440 16.58 9.65 23.66
C TYR A 440 17.80 9.98 24.54
N PHE A 441 18.08 11.27 24.74
CA PHE A 441 19.25 11.70 25.51
C PHE A 441 19.05 11.66 27.03
N ASN A 442 17.86 11.98 27.52
CA ASN A 442 17.63 12.24 28.92
C ASN A 442 16.86 11.11 29.65
N ASN A 443 16.21 10.16 28.90
CA ASN A 443 15.44 9.08 29.54
C ASN A 443 15.59 7.75 28.78
N SER A 444 16.75 7.13 28.89
CA SER A 444 17.06 5.86 28.23
C SER A 444 16.05 4.74 28.52
N ASN A 445 15.50 4.68 29.73
CA ASN A 445 14.51 3.65 30.09
C ASN A 445 13.19 3.86 29.35
N ALA A 446 12.73 5.11 29.24
CA ALA A 446 11.54 5.44 28.47
C ALA A 446 11.75 5.17 26.96
N TRP A 447 12.93 5.51 26.44
CA TRP A 447 13.29 5.21 25.04
C TRP A 447 13.26 3.70 24.75
N LYS A 448 13.91 2.89 25.58
CA LYS A 448 13.90 1.42 25.48
C LYS A 448 12.49 0.85 25.60
N LYS A 449 11.66 1.45 26.47
CA LYS A 449 10.26 1.04 26.61
C LYS A 449 9.44 1.31 25.36
N ALA A 450 9.64 2.46 24.71
CA ALA A 450 8.99 2.78 23.43
C ALA A 450 9.41 1.79 22.33
N ILE A 451 10.69 1.45 22.23
CA ILE A 451 11.22 0.43 21.31
C ILE A 451 10.56 -0.92 21.60
N TYR A 452 10.58 -1.37 22.84
CA TYR A 452 9.99 -2.65 23.26
C TYR A 452 8.51 -2.73 22.88
N ASN A 453 7.74 -1.68 23.14
CA ASN A 453 6.32 -1.62 22.81
C ASN A 453 6.09 -1.72 21.30
N GLY A 454 6.90 -1.03 20.49
CA GLY A 454 6.82 -1.10 19.02
C GLY A 454 7.16 -2.47 18.47
N MET A 455 8.24 -3.10 18.98
CA MET A 455 8.65 -4.44 18.53
C MET A 455 7.67 -5.55 18.94
N THR A 456 6.91 -5.35 20.02
CA THR A 456 5.92 -6.34 20.51
C THR A 456 4.51 -6.09 20.03
N ALA A 457 4.26 -4.97 19.33
CA ALA A 457 2.96 -4.69 18.75
C ALA A 457 2.62 -5.67 17.60
N ASP A 458 1.36 -6.10 17.56
CA ASP A 458 0.89 -7.01 16.49
C ASP A 458 0.44 -6.20 15.28
N PHE A 459 1.30 -6.11 14.29
CA PHE A 459 1.01 -5.53 12.97
C PHE A 459 0.73 -6.61 11.92
N SER A 460 0.49 -7.87 12.31
CA SER A 460 0.22 -8.97 11.38
C SER A 460 -1.12 -8.79 10.65
N TRP A 461 -1.29 -9.57 9.60
CA TRP A 461 -2.56 -9.65 8.86
C TRP A 461 -3.69 -10.37 9.58
N LYS A 462 -3.48 -10.87 10.81
CA LYS A 462 -4.49 -11.63 11.54
C LYS A 462 -5.73 -10.77 11.83
N ASN A 463 -5.56 -9.63 12.49
CA ASN A 463 -6.68 -8.74 12.83
C ASN A 463 -7.37 -8.14 11.59
N PRO A 464 -6.64 -7.62 10.57
CA PRO A 464 -7.26 -7.18 9.32
C PRO A 464 -8.07 -8.28 8.64
N ALA A 465 -7.54 -9.49 8.54
CA ALA A 465 -8.24 -10.61 7.93
C ALA A 465 -9.54 -10.98 8.68
N ASP A 466 -9.53 -10.94 10.03
CA ASP A 466 -10.73 -11.13 10.86
C ASP A 466 -11.79 -10.04 10.56
N GLU A 467 -11.38 -8.77 10.38
CA GLU A 467 -12.30 -7.67 10.05
C GLU A 467 -12.89 -7.86 8.64
N TYR A 468 -12.08 -8.24 7.64
CA TYR A 468 -12.58 -8.56 6.30
C TYR A 468 -13.53 -9.76 6.31
N MET A 469 -13.20 -10.83 7.03
CA MET A 469 -14.09 -12.00 7.14
C MET A 469 -15.44 -11.66 7.76
N LYS A 470 -15.48 -10.80 8.78
CA LYS A 470 -16.73 -10.30 9.37
C LYS A 470 -17.54 -9.48 8.36
N LEU A 471 -16.86 -8.64 7.57
CA LEU A 471 -17.50 -7.85 6.51
C LEU A 471 -18.11 -8.77 5.45
N TYR A 472 -17.35 -9.74 4.92
CA TYR A 472 -17.84 -10.68 3.90
C TYR A 472 -19.06 -11.48 4.41
N GLN A 473 -18.98 -12.01 5.62
CA GLN A 473 -20.11 -12.74 6.24
C GLN A 473 -21.33 -11.87 6.44
N LYS A 474 -21.18 -10.58 6.70
CA LYS A 474 -22.28 -9.63 6.87
C LYS A 474 -23.00 -9.37 5.56
N ILE A 475 -22.30 -9.21 4.45
CA ILE A 475 -22.89 -8.86 3.15
C ILE A 475 -23.37 -10.10 2.37
N SER A 476 -22.91 -11.30 2.71
CA SER A 476 -23.34 -12.56 2.08
C SER A 476 -24.63 -13.15 2.70
N LYS A 477 -25.18 -12.54 3.75
CA LYS A 477 -26.46 -12.87 4.37
C LYS A 477 -27.59 -12.11 3.70
#